data_e6b9a919fd843ce1fb87f91cd19ba27a
#
_entry.id   e6b9a919fd843ce1fb87f91cd19ba27a
#
_cell.length_a   1.000
_cell.length_b   1.000
_cell.length_c   1.000
_cell.angle_alpha   90.00
_cell.angle_beta   90.00
_cell.angle_gamma   90.00
#
_symmetry.space_group_name_H-M   'P 1'
#
loop_
_entity.id
_entity.type
_entity.pdbx_description
1 polymer ?
#
loop_
_entity_poly.entity_id
_entity_poly.type
_entity_poly.pdbx_seq_one_letter_code
_entity_poly.pdbx_strand_id
1 'polypeptide(L)'
;TATLSQLENIPYLNSILSKKILEFRNEAGYFRSKRELLKVEGISEDLYEKIKIYLKVSKKTFKNLYSGKNYNAVNKNQSGKSVLKSRLRSRFLQDLQPKSGFLSGKYEGKRVKFYNQLNFKYTALKYDLEANITTEKDPGEKNLTDFISGFAGLKSSGYIKEIIAGDYVLNFGQGLSMWTLQAFSKGADAINPVKKKGKGLKGYGSVNEVQFFRGGAININLSELRHFNINLFYSDNYFDASSNILTGDIQSFYSDGYHRTSTEIERKNSAKEKLLGGRVTYEKGSFRIGATYWQSKFSKNIIRDSSVNLFKISGNKASVTGADYDIIIKNMNLFGEIALSQANSLASVNGIMFTFLNVANVIISYRNYPADFTPVHSFGFSERGETYNERGLYAGILFRPLKGLIINSYFDQYKFPYRTYFNPVPVNGNDFLTNAEWKISKELLLNLKYKNENKEETQKHINNEGREVKSIVNRNQINIRTGFIFNIKNNLRFRSRFEYVNVEYRNFTGSNKGYLFYSDIRLIPVKRMTLDTRFIFFNTDSYDSRIYEFENDIQGVMSNLPLYGEGRRWYVVIKYRPFPFINLSAKYAETYFEGVKSIGSGNDRIEGDVSNRLSFGLEAGF
;
A
#
# COMPACT_ATOMS: atom_id res chain seq x y z
N THR A 1 22.76 8.61 -11.76
CA THR A 1 22.63 7.40 -12.62
C THR A 1 21.29 6.70 -12.51
N ALA A 2 20.27 7.30 -11.86
CA ALA A 2 18.93 6.74 -11.79
C ALA A 2 18.29 6.71 -13.19
N THR A 3 17.55 5.64 -13.51
CA THR A 3 16.73 5.52 -14.72
C THR A 3 15.40 6.28 -14.56
N LEU A 4 14.65 6.43 -15.64
CA LEU A 4 13.31 7.04 -15.61
C LEU A 4 12.42 6.31 -14.60
N SER A 5 12.34 5.00 -14.70
CA SER A 5 11.55 4.15 -13.80
C SER A 5 11.99 4.28 -12.32
N GLN A 6 13.28 4.42 -12.05
CA GLN A 6 13.77 4.63 -10.68
C GLN A 6 13.38 6.01 -10.12
N LEU A 7 13.36 7.05 -10.95
CA LEU A 7 12.91 8.38 -10.55
C LEU A 7 11.40 8.42 -10.33
N GLU A 8 10.61 7.74 -11.18
CA GLU A 8 9.17 7.62 -11.03
C GLU A 8 8.75 6.94 -9.73
N ASN A 9 9.58 6.03 -9.20
CA ASN A 9 9.35 5.37 -7.92
C ASN A 9 9.58 6.29 -6.70
N ILE A 10 10.13 7.50 -6.91
CA ILE A 10 10.24 8.49 -5.83
C ILE A 10 8.85 9.11 -5.60
N PRO A 11 8.36 9.13 -4.34
CA PRO A 11 7.11 9.79 -4.01
C PRO A 11 7.08 11.23 -4.54
N TYR A 12 5.93 11.67 -5.01
CA TYR A 12 5.67 13.02 -5.56
C TYR A 12 6.28 13.32 -6.94
N LEU A 13 7.14 12.45 -7.50
CA LEU A 13 7.59 12.58 -8.88
C LEU A 13 6.64 11.82 -9.82
N ASN A 14 6.18 12.51 -10.86
CA ASN A 14 5.46 11.89 -11.97
C ASN A 14 6.43 11.59 -13.13
N SER A 15 5.94 10.90 -14.16
CA SER A 15 6.75 10.49 -15.32
C SER A 15 7.38 11.69 -16.05
N ILE A 16 6.65 12.79 -16.16
CA ILE A 16 7.07 13.98 -16.88
C ILE A 16 8.18 14.71 -16.13
N LEU A 17 8.03 14.91 -14.81
CA LEU A 17 9.08 15.50 -13.97
C LEU A 17 10.32 14.61 -13.92
N SER A 18 10.14 13.29 -13.85
CA SER A 18 11.23 12.32 -13.89
C SER A 18 12.01 12.41 -15.20
N LYS A 19 11.29 12.56 -16.34
CA LYS A 19 11.90 12.78 -17.64
C LYS A 19 12.68 14.10 -17.69
N LYS A 20 12.12 15.20 -17.20
CA LYS A 20 12.81 16.51 -17.16
C LYS A 20 14.09 16.49 -16.29
N ILE A 21 14.08 15.74 -15.20
CA ILE A 21 15.30 15.51 -14.40
C ILE A 21 16.37 14.78 -15.23
N LEU A 22 15.97 13.80 -16.06
CA LEU A 22 16.90 13.09 -16.94
C LEU A 22 17.41 13.98 -18.06
N GLU A 23 16.56 14.77 -18.70
CA GLU A 23 16.90 15.74 -19.76
C GLU A 23 17.90 16.75 -19.22
N PHE A 24 17.60 17.40 -18.10
CA PHE A 24 18.53 18.32 -17.44
C PHE A 24 19.87 17.67 -17.09
N ARG A 25 19.86 16.42 -16.61
CA ARG A 25 21.07 15.67 -16.33
C ARG A 25 21.91 15.39 -17.59
N ASN A 26 21.26 15.12 -18.71
CA ASN A 26 21.93 14.85 -19.99
C ASN A 26 22.52 16.11 -20.59
N GLU A 27 21.88 17.27 -20.43
CA GLU A 27 22.33 18.58 -20.93
C GLU A 27 23.39 19.21 -20.03
N ALA A 28 23.13 19.28 -18.72
CA ALA A 28 24.01 19.93 -17.75
C ALA A 28 25.11 19.00 -17.17
N GLY A 29 25.12 17.73 -17.56
CA GLY A 29 25.95 16.70 -16.98
C GLY A 29 25.38 16.17 -15.64
N TYR A 30 26.23 15.93 -14.66
CA TYR A 30 25.81 15.38 -13.36
C TYR A 30 25.47 16.48 -12.36
N PHE A 31 24.42 16.27 -11.57
CA PHE A 31 24.11 17.13 -10.43
C PHE A 31 25.27 17.15 -9.43
N ARG A 32 25.73 18.33 -9.08
CA ARG A 32 26.80 18.57 -8.08
C ARG A 32 26.24 18.59 -6.66
N SER A 33 25.01 19.04 -6.50
CA SER A 33 24.30 19.09 -5.24
C SER A 33 22.83 18.70 -5.43
N LYS A 34 22.16 18.30 -4.35
CA LYS A 34 20.72 18.04 -4.42
C LYS A 34 19.91 19.30 -4.77
N ARG A 35 20.42 20.49 -4.36
CA ARG A 35 19.74 21.77 -4.57
C ARG A 35 19.70 22.19 -6.05
N GLU A 36 20.58 21.64 -6.88
CA GLU A 36 20.53 21.88 -8.34
C GLU A 36 19.26 21.32 -9.00
N LEU A 37 18.53 20.44 -8.34
CA LEU A 37 17.20 20.02 -8.79
C LEU A 37 16.20 21.18 -8.90
N LEU A 38 16.38 22.25 -8.13
CA LEU A 38 15.57 23.47 -8.25
C LEU A 38 15.74 24.20 -9.59
N LYS A 39 16.80 23.86 -10.37
CA LYS A 39 17.01 24.36 -11.73
C LYS A 39 16.20 23.58 -12.76
N VAL A 40 15.69 22.39 -12.41
CA VAL A 40 14.84 21.59 -13.29
C VAL A 40 13.47 22.22 -13.32
N GLU A 41 12.99 22.54 -14.51
CA GLU A 41 11.67 23.11 -14.69
C GLU A 41 10.57 22.20 -14.11
N GLY A 42 9.70 22.77 -13.25
CA GLY A 42 8.65 22.05 -12.56
C GLY A 42 9.01 21.53 -11.17
N ILE A 43 10.24 21.68 -10.72
CA ILE A 43 10.65 21.37 -9.35
C ILE A 43 10.55 22.63 -8.50
N SER A 44 9.45 22.77 -7.75
CA SER A 44 9.29 23.84 -6.77
C SER A 44 10.08 23.57 -5.48
N GLU A 45 10.32 24.61 -4.65
CA GLU A 45 10.96 24.44 -3.34
C GLU A 45 10.20 23.44 -2.46
N ASP A 46 8.87 23.52 -2.43
CA ASP A 46 8.03 22.56 -1.65
C ASP A 46 8.16 21.12 -2.15
N LEU A 47 8.23 20.91 -3.46
CA LEU A 47 8.47 19.58 -4.02
C LEU A 47 9.88 19.11 -3.70
N TYR A 48 10.89 19.97 -3.86
CA TYR A 48 12.27 19.66 -3.52
C TYR A 48 12.41 19.22 -2.06
N GLU A 49 11.81 19.95 -1.12
CA GLU A 49 11.82 19.59 0.30
C GLU A 49 11.24 18.20 0.56
N LYS A 50 10.18 17.82 -0.14
CA LYS A 50 9.55 16.48 -0.04
C LYS A 50 10.42 15.38 -0.64
N ILE A 51 11.13 15.63 -1.75
CA ILE A 51 11.88 14.58 -2.47
C ILE A 51 13.36 14.48 -2.07
N LYS A 52 13.97 15.52 -1.51
CA LYS A 52 15.43 15.56 -1.18
C LYS A 52 15.90 14.42 -0.28
N ILE A 53 15.01 13.87 0.55
CA ILE A 53 15.32 12.76 1.46
C ILE A 53 15.54 11.43 0.72
N TYR A 54 14.91 11.26 -0.44
CA TYR A 54 15.04 10.07 -1.29
C TYR A 54 16.23 10.12 -2.24
N LEU A 55 16.93 11.26 -2.33
CA LEU A 55 17.95 11.52 -3.31
C LEU A 55 19.35 11.52 -2.70
N LYS A 56 20.31 10.99 -3.46
CA LYS A 56 21.73 11.04 -3.15
C LYS A 56 22.49 11.49 -4.40
N VAL A 57 23.34 12.49 -4.25
CA VAL A 57 24.30 12.90 -5.30
C VAL A 57 25.61 12.18 -5.04
N SER A 58 26.10 11.42 -6.02
CA SER A 58 27.41 10.78 -5.92
C SER A 58 28.48 11.76 -6.43
N LYS A 59 29.49 12.03 -5.63
CA LYS A 59 30.68 12.77 -6.07
C LYS A 59 31.51 11.88 -7.01
N LYS A 60 31.23 11.86 -8.31
CA LYS A 60 32.18 11.33 -9.28
C LYS A 60 33.15 12.44 -9.63
N THR A 61 34.43 12.21 -9.44
CA THR A 61 35.51 13.16 -9.75
C THR A 61 35.55 13.43 -11.26
N PHE A 62 35.42 14.70 -11.65
CA PHE A 62 35.29 15.21 -13.02
C PHE A 62 36.52 15.04 -13.92
N LYS A 63 37.45 14.17 -13.63
CA LYS A 63 38.78 14.20 -14.28
C LYS A 63 38.90 13.51 -15.64
N ASN A 64 37.89 12.80 -16.19
CA ASN A 64 38.07 11.99 -17.40
C ASN A 64 36.99 12.05 -18.47
N LEU A 65 36.31 13.19 -18.67
CA LEU A 65 35.31 13.30 -19.75
C LEU A 65 35.78 14.04 -21.01
N TYR A 66 36.99 14.62 -21.01
CA TYR A 66 37.53 15.38 -22.15
C TYR A 66 38.79 14.81 -22.80
N SER A 67 39.25 13.63 -22.41
CA SER A 67 40.32 12.94 -23.13
C SER A 67 39.76 11.66 -23.79
N GLY A 68 39.53 11.74 -25.09
CA GLY A 68 39.12 10.61 -25.93
C GLY A 68 40.22 9.55 -26.06
N LYS A 69 40.70 8.97 -24.96
CA LYS A 69 41.65 7.86 -24.97
C LYS A 69 41.34 6.89 -23.81
N ASN A 70 41.00 5.68 -24.21
CA ASN A 70 41.08 4.41 -23.49
C ASN A 70 40.17 4.20 -22.26
N TYR A 71 39.18 3.40 -22.44
CA TYR A 71 38.24 2.82 -21.43
C TYR A 71 38.90 1.90 -20.37
N ASN A 72 40.24 1.83 -20.28
CA ASN A 72 40.96 0.89 -19.40
C ASN A 72 41.69 1.53 -18.22
N ALA A 73 41.42 2.80 -17.88
CA ALA A 73 41.97 3.38 -16.65
C ALA A 73 40.96 3.28 -15.51
N VAL A 74 40.88 2.14 -14.87
CA VAL A 74 40.30 1.97 -13.54
C VAL A 74 41.07 2.89 -12.58
N ASN A 75 40.42 3.95 -12.11
CA ASN A 75 41.00 4.85 -11.10
C ASN A 75 41.33 4.04 -9.82
N LYS A 76 42.61 3.80 -9.60
CA LYS A 76 43.21 3.10 -8.46
C LYS A 76 43.06 3.85 -7.10
N ASN A 77 42.43 5.02 -7.05
CA ASN A 77 42.38 5.88 -5.85
C ASN A 77 40.98 6.13 -5.26
N GLN A 78 39.98 5.32 -5.59
CA GLN A 78 38.86 5.11 -4.67
C GLN A 78 38.98 3.68 -4.15
N SER A 79 39.48 3.54 -2.94
CA SER A 79 39.41 2.29 -2.17
C SER A 79 37.97 1.84 -2.22
N GLY A 80 37.67 0.82 -3.00
CA GLY A 80 36.38 0.18 -3.13
C GLY A 80 36.03 -0.54 -1.83
N LYS A 81 35.80 0.22 -0.77
CA LYS A 81 35.36 -0.34 0.49
C LYS A 81 33.97 -0.90 0.28
N SER A 82 33.90 -2.22 0.31
CA SER A 82 32.66 -2.91 0.47
C SER A 82 32.00 -2.43 1.78
N VAL A 83 30.69 -2.24 1.75
CA VAL A 83 29.93 -1.78 2.92
C VAL A 83 28.94 -2.87 3.28
N LEU A 84 29.12 -3.45 4.46
CA LEU A 84 28.14 -4.30 5.10
C LEU A 84 27.24 -3.44 5.99
N LYS A 85 25.94 -3.62 5.87
CA LYS A 85 24.94 -3.05 6.76
C LYS A 85 24.04 -4.17 7.22
N SER A 86 23.86 -4.29 8.52
CA SER A 86 22.86 -5.16 9.12
C SER A 86 21.83 -4.32 9.87
N ARG A 87 20.61 -4.81 9.92
CA ARG A 87 19.52 -4.19 10.67
C ARG A 87 18.68 -5.27 11.34
N LEU A 88 18.61 -5.19 12.64
CA LEU A 88 17.66 -5.94 13.45
C LEU A 88 16.49 -5.03 13.80
N ARG A 89 15.27 -5.52 13.66
CA ARG A 89 14.05 -4.88 14.15
C ARG A 89 13.24 -5.89 14.93
N SER A 90 12.89 -5.52 16.16
CA SER A 90 12.08 -6.33 17.05
C SER A 90 10.90 -5.50 17.58
N ARG A 91 9.71 -6.10 17.65
CA ARG A 91 8.52 -5.45 18.20
C ARG A 91 7.77 -6.41 19.11
N PHE A 92 7.23 -5.85 20.17
CA PHE A 92 6.39 -6.50 21.13
C PHE A 92 5.12 -5.68 21.30
N LEU A 93 3.94 -6.29 21.18
CA LEU A 93 2.67 -5.64 21.38
C LEU A 93 1.78 -6.55 22.24
N GLN A 94 1.06 -5.94 23.18
CA GLN A 94 0.14 -6.67 24.05
C GLN A 94 -1.08 -5.82 24.39
N ASP A 95 -2.26 -6.39 24.14
CA ASP A 95 -3.53 -5.88 24.66
C ASP A 95 -3.60 -6.28 26.14
N LEU A 96 -3.86 -5.29 27.02
CA LEU A 96 -3.83 -5.52 28.45
C LEU A 96 -5.12 -6.20 28.95
N GLN A 97 -6.25 -5.93 28.31
CA GLN A 97 -7.50 -6.66 28.57
C GLN A 97 -7.48 -8.03 27.88
N PRO A 98 -7.87 -9.08 28.58
CA PRO A 98 -8.02 -10.39 27.97
C PRO A 98 -9.25 -10.43 27.05
N LYS A 99 -9.08 -10.98 25.85
CA LYS A 99 -10.18 -11.29 24.95
C LYS A 99 -10.86 -12.60 25.35
N SER A 100 -12.14 -12.75 25.01
CA SER A 100 -12.95 -13.94 25.34
C SER A 100 -12.30 -15.26 24.89
N GLY A 101 -11.59 -15.26 23.76
CA GLY A 101 -10.88 -16.44 23.27
C GLY A 101 -9.78 -16.94 24.22
N PHE A 102 -9.14 -16.05 24.98
CA PHE A 102 -8.18 -16.43 26.01
C PHE A 102 -8.86 -16.92 27.29
N LEU A 103 -9.96 -16.26 27.68
CA LEU A 103 -10.73 -16.62 28.88
C LEU A 103 -11.41 -17.98 28.74
N SER A 104 -11.90 -18.29 27.55
CA SER A 104 -12.58 -19.55 27.22
C SER A 104 -11.63 -20.69 26.84
N GLY A 105 -10.31 -20.44 26.78
CA GLY A 105 -9.33 -21.44 26.36
C GLY A 105 -9.38 -21.81 24.87
N LYS A 106 -10.10 -21.03 24.02
CA LYS A 106 -10.17 -21.28 22.57
C LYS A 106 -8.89 -20.88 21.84
N TYR A 107 -8.16 -19.91 22.36
CA TYR A 107 -6.86 -19.52 21.83
C TYR A 107 -5.75 -20.39 22.41
N GLU A 108 -5.00 -21.03 21.55
CA GLU A 108 -3.93 -22.00 21.91
C GLU A 108 -2.69 -21.35 22.51
N GLY A 109 -2.45 -20.08 22.23
CA GLY A 109 -1.23 -19.39 22.61
C GLY A 109 -1.40 -18.19 23.51
N LYS A 110 -0.30 -17.46 23.73
CA LYS A 110 -0.23 -16.30 24.63
C LYS A 110 -0.73 -15.01 23.97
N ARG A 111 -1.15 -14.02 24.78
CA ARG A 111 -1.72 -12.71 24.36
C ARG A 111 -0.75 -11.76 23.68
N VAL A 112 0.46 -12.14 23.43
CA VAL A 112 1.55 -11.28 22.96
C VAL A 112 1.74 -11.45 21.47
N LYS A 113 1.86 -10.33 20.75
CA LYS A 113 2.37 -10.27 19.38
C LYS A 113 3.87 -10.02 19.39
N PHE A 114 4.61 -10.85 18.67
CA PHE A 114 6.03 -10.67 18.42
C PHE A 114 6.29 -10.51 16.93
N TYR A 115 7.18 -9.62 16.60
CA TYR A 115 7.70 -9.43 15.25
C TYR A 115 9.20 -9.25 15.32
N ASN A 116 9.94 -10.01 14.50
CA ASN A 116 11.38 -9.85 14.37
C ASN A 116 11.77 -9.84 12.89
N GLN A 117 12.70 -8.99 12.54
CA GLN A 117 13.27 -8.90 11.20
C GLN A 117 14.76 -8.68 11.27
N LEU A 118 15.50 -9.50 10.57
CA LEU A 118 16.93 -9.35 10.36
C LEU A 118 17.20 -9.13 8.87
N ASN A 119 17.82 -8.01 8.54
CA ASN A 119 18.17 -7.67 7.18
C ASN A 119 19.67 -7.41 7.07
N PHE A 120 20.32 -8.06 6.11
CA PHE A 120 21.73 -7.88 5.76
C PHE A 120 21.81 -7.31 4.35
N LYS A 121 22.64 -6.30 4.17
CA LYS A 121 22.95 -5.72 2.87
C LYS A 121 24.43 -5.49 2.73
N TYR A 122 25.04 -6.18 1.77
CA TYR A 122 26.43 -6.01 1.39
C TYR A 122 26.48 -5.34 0.02
N THR A 123 27.14 -4.18 -0.04
CA THR A 123 27.30 -3.40 -1.27
C THR A 123 28.77 -3.38 -1.66
N ALA A 124 29.07 -3.90 -2.84
CA ALA A 124 30.39 -3.86 -3.47
C ALA A 124 30.32 -3.09 -4.81
N LEU A 125 31.45 -2.90 -5.49
CA LEU A 125 31.52 -2.14 -6.76
C LEU A 125 30.58 -2.65 -7.86
N LYS A 126 30.42 -3.97 -7.98
CA LYS A 126 29.64 -4.61 -9.03
C LYS A 126 28.40 -5.33 -8.54
N TYR A 127 28.30 -5.60 -7.24
CA TYR A 127 27.27 -6.46 -6.66
C TYR A 127 26.68 -5.82 -5.41
N ASP A 128 25.36 -5.93 -5.28
CA ASP A 128 24.63 -5.72 -4.03
C ASP A 128 24.01 -7.06 -3.62
N LEU A 129 24.40 -7.57 -2.47
CA LEU A 129 23.77 -8.74 -1.85
C LEU A 129 22.81 -8.26 -0.77
N GLU A 130 21.63 -8.81 -0.73
CA GLU A 130 20.65 -8.55 0.31
C GLU A 130 20.06 -9.88 0.79
N ALA A 131 19.97 -10.07 2.11
CA ALA A 131 19.27 -11.18 2.72
C ALA A 131 18.35 -10.65 3.82
N ASN A 132 17.19 -11.25 3.94
CA ASN A 132 16.18 -10.90 4.93
C ASN A 132 15.56 -12.15 5.53
N ILE A 133 15.32 -12.12 6.84
CA ILE A 133 14.48 -13.08 7.55
C ILE A 133 13.50 -12.27 8.40
N THR A 134 12.23 -12.61 8.31
CA THR A 134 11.15 -12.01 9.08
C THR A 134 10.36 -13.10 9.77
N THR A 135 10.08 -12.96 11.04
CA THR A 135 9.21 -13.85 11.82
C THR A 135 8.11 -13.04 12.50
N GLU A 136 6.92 -13.61 12.56
CA GLU A 136 5.80 -13.03 13.29
C GLU A 136 5.06 -14.12 14.08
N LYS A 137 4.47 -13.67 15.19
CA LYS A 137 3.53 -14.41 16.01
C LYS A 137 2.41 -13.46 16.40
N ASP A 138 1.19 -13.78 16.07
CA ASP A 138 0.01 -13.02 16.50
C ASP A 138 -0.48 -13.43 17.91
N PRO A 139 -1.24 -12.54 18.60
CA PRO A 139 -1.85 -12.88 19.89
C PRO A 139 -2.79 -14.08 19.75
N GLY A 140 -2.59 -15.11 20.55
CA GLY A 140 -3.37 -16.34 20.51
C GLY A 140 -2.71 -17.50 19.79
N GLU A 141 -1.65 -17.26 19.05
CA GLU A 141 -0.86 -18.31 18.40
C GLU A 141 0.13 -18.96 19.34
N LYS A 142 0.37 -20.25 19.15
CA LYS A 142 1.22 -21.07 20.01
C LYS A 142 2.71 -20.86 19.71
N ASN A 143 3.07 -20.86 18.42
CA ASN A 143 4.45 -20.83 17.98
C ASN A 143 4.99 -19.40 17.86
N LEU A 144 6.25 -19.18 18.28
CA LEU A 144 6.93 -17.88 18.17
C LEU A 144 7.25 -17.50 16.70
N THR A 145 7.31 -18.50 15.84
CA THR A 145 7.57 -18.37 14.40
C THR A 145 6.40 -18.92 13.62
N ASP A 146 5.18 -18.52 13.97
CA ASP A 146 3.99 -19.00 13.26
C ASP A 146 4.04 -18.61 11.79
N PHE A 147 4.40 -17.37 11.52
CA PHE A 147 4.82 -16.92 10.21
C PHE A 147 6.33 -16.75 10.11
N ILE A 148 6.90 -17.23 9.01
CA ILE A 148 8.30 -17.04 8.64
C ILE A 148 8.42 -16.72 7.15
N SER A 149 9.14 -15.66 6.82
CA SER A 149 9.54 -15.34 5.45
C SER A 149 11.02 -15.01 5.37
N GLY A 150 11.61 -15.29 4.20
CA GLY A 150 13.01 -14.98 3.98
C GLY A 150 13.41 -15.02 2.52
N PHE A 151 14.40 -14.21 2.17
CA PHE A 151 15.00 -14.23 0.85
C PHE A 151 16.49 -13.93 0.87
N ALA A 152 17.18 -14.37 -0.17
CA ALA A 152 18.50 -13.93 -0.55
C ALA A 152 18.45 -13.36 -1.97
N GLY A 153 19.00 -12.17 -2.18
CA GLY A 153 18.99 -11.45 -3.44
C GLY A 153 20.39 -10.96 -3.84
N LEU A 154 20.67 -11.04 -5.13
CA LEU A 154 21.88 -10.52 -5.77
C LEU A 154 21.47 -9.52 -6.84
N LYS A 155 21.96 -8.30 -6.76
CA LYS A 155 21.88 -7.29 -7.84
C LYS A 155 23.24 -7.08 -8.47
N SER A 156 23.28 -6.94 -9.77
CA SER A 156 24.52 -6.76 -10.51
C SER A 156 24.39 -5.67 -11.58
N SER A 157 25.53 -5.14 -12.03
CA SER A 157 25.61 -4.23 -13.16
C SER A 157 25.74 -4.95 -14.52
N GLY A 158 25.87 -6.28 -14.51
CA GLY A 158 26.01 -7.12 -15.70
C GLY A 158 24.70 -7.42 -16.43
N TYR A 159 24.67 -8.49 -17.22
CA TYR A 159 23.49 -8.99 -17.93
C TYR A 159 22.37 -9.40 -16.97
N ILE A 160 22.72 -10.13 -15.94
CA ILE A 160 21.80 -10.49 -14.87
C ILE A 160 21.71 -9.30 -13.92
N LYS A 161 20.58 -8.60 -13.93
CA LYS A 161 20.34 -7.42 -13.08
C LYS A 161 19.99 -7.78 -11.65
N GLU A 162 19.19 -8.83 -11.48
CA GLU A 162 18.73 -9.24 -10.17
C GLU A 162 18.38 -10.74 -10.19
N ILE A 163 18.78 -11.46 -9.15
CA ILE A 163 18.31 -12.81 -8.82
C ILE A 163 17.80 -12.78 -7.40
N ILE A 164 16.67 -13.42 -7.15
CA ILE A 164 16.13 -13.62 -5.81
C ILE A 164 15.78 -15.09 -5.65
N ALA A 165 16.22 -15.65 -4.52
CA ALA A 165 15.82 -16.97 -4.03
C ALA A 165 15.11 -16.80 -2.69
N GLY A 166 14.00 -17.51 -2.48
CA GLY A 166 13.13 -17.41 -1.31
C GLY A 166 11.87 -16.60 -1.61
N ASP A 167 11.48 -15.69 -0.70
CA ASP A 167 10.22 -14.96 -0.80
C ASP A 167 10.39 -13.65 -1.57
N TYR A 168 9.54 -13.42 -2.56
CA TYR A 168 9.61 -12.23 -3.42
C TYR A 168 8.23 -11.73 -3.85
N VAL A 169 8.20 -10.51 -4.37
CA VAL A 169 7.01 -9.84 -4.91
C VAL A 169 7.26 -9.39 -6.34
N LEU A 170 6.19 -9.38 -7.13
CA LEU A 170 6.17 -8.92 -8.51
C LEU A 170 5.12 -7.82 -8.68
N ASN A 171 5.52 -6.71 -9.29
CA ASN A 171 4.62 -5.59 -9.58
C ASN A 171 4.85 -5.12 -11.01
N PHE A 172 3.96 -5.49 -11.93
CA PHE A 172 4.09 -5.21 -13.35
C PHE A 172 2.89 -4.40 -13.89
N GLY A 173 3.12 -3.61 -14.94
CA GLY A 173 2.11 -2.85 -15.64
C GLY A 173 1.28 -1.93 -14.73
N GLN A 174 -0.02 -1.96 -14.92
CA GLN A 174 -1.03 -1.29 -14.09
C GLN A 174 -1.71 -2.24 -13.10
N GLY A 175 -1.16 -3.45 -12.93
CA GLY A 175 -1.58 -4.43 -11.95
C GLY A 175 -2.73 -5.33 -12.40
N LEU A 176 -3.01 -5.45 -13.68
CA LEU A 176 -4.01 -6.38 -14.19
C LEU A 176 -3.45 -7.79 -14.36
N SER A 177 -2.27 -7.91 -14.96
CA SER A 177 -1.64 -9.21 -15.19
C SER A 177 -0.92 -9.75 -13.97
N MET A 178 -0.17 -8.89 -13.24
CA MET A 178 0.62 -9.34 -12.09
C MET A 178 0.87 -8.21 -11.10
N TRP A 179 0.34 -8.38 -9.89
CA TRP A 179 0.62 -7.44 -8.80
C TRP A 179 0.40 -8.11 -7.45
N THR A 180 1.48 -8.18 -6.68
CA THR A 180 1.47 -8.75 -5.35
C THR A 180 1.46 -7.71 -4.28
N LEU A 181 1.12 -7.28 -3.45
CA LEU A 181 1.04 -6.22 -2.45
C LEU A 181 -0.11 -5.25 -2.76
N GLN A 182 -0.84 -4.97 -1.73
CA GLN A 182 -1.84 -3.92 -1.80
C GLN A 182 -1.16 -2.57 -2.07
N ALA A 183 -1.79 -1.75 -2.88
CA ALA A 183 -1.40 -0.38 -3.12
C ALA A 183 -2.49 0.55 -2.59
N PHE A 184 -2.13 1.76 -2.21
CA PHE A 184 -3.13 2.77 -1.89
C PHE A 184 -4.00 3.03 -3.12
N SER A 185 -5.32 2.99 -2.89
CA SER A 185 -6.34 3.37 -3.87
C SER A 185 -6.65 4.87 -3.78
N LYS A 186 -7.88 5.26 -4.01
CA LYS A 186 -8.35 6.65 -3.92
C LYS A 186 -8.09 7.27 -2.53
N GLY A 187 -7.71 8.55 -2.52
CA GLY A 187 -7.41 9.26 -1.28
C GLY A 187 -7.16 10.75 -1.49
N ALA A 188 -6.49 11.40 -0.53
CA ALA A 188 -6.15 12.81 -0.60
C ALA A 188 -5.19 13.18 -1.74
N ASP A 189 -4.48 12.22 -2.32
CA ASP A 189 -3.68 12.39 -3.55
C ASP A 189 -4.52 11.91 -4.74
N ALA A 190 -4.94 12.86 -5.58
CA ALA A 190 -5.81 12.60 -6.73
C ALA A 190 -5.07 12.04 -7.96
N ILE A 191 -3.75 12.08 -7.99
CA ILE A 191 -2.96 11.78 -9.20
C ILE A 191 -2.16 10.49 -9.08
N ASN A 192 -1.32 10.38 -8.03
CA ASN A 192 -0.32 9.31 -7.95
C ASN A 192 -0.88 7.89 -7.77
N PRO A 193 -2.01 7.64 -7.08
CA PRO A 193 -2.54 6.29 -6.93
C PRO A 193 -3.11 5.69 -8.21
N VAL A 194 -3.54 6.52 -9.16
CA VAL A 194 -4.27 6.09 -10.37
C VAL A 194 -3.35 5.39 -11.36
N LYS A 195 -2.18 5.99 -11.64
CA LYS A 195 -1.12 5.35 -12.41
C LYS A 195 -0.25 4.53 -11.48
N LYS A 196 -0.35 3.22 -11.58
CA LYS A 196 0.50 2.33 -10.78
C LYS A 196 1.96 2.41 -11.24
N LYS A 197 2.86 2.42 -10.27
CA LYS A 197 4.31 2.46 -10.48
C LYS A 197 4.89 1.09 -10.11
N GLY A 198 4.96 0.20 -11.08
CA GLY A 198 5.50 -1.15 -10.90
C GLY A 198 6.97 -1.12 -10.44
N LYS A 199 7.25 -1.77 -9.32
CA LYS A 199 8.62 -1.90 -8.78
C LYS A 199 9.38 -3.09 -9.38
N GLY A 200 8.74 -3.83 -10.28
CA GLY A 200 9.32 -5.04 -10.86
C GLY A 200 9.49 -6.16 -9.83
N LEU A 201 10.58 -6.88 -9.94
CA LEU A 201 10.99 -7.93 -9.01
C LEU A 201 11.59 -7.30 -7.74
N LYS A 202 11.22 -7.82 -6.55
CA LYS A 202 11.77 -7.38 -5.27
C LYS A 202 11.66 -8.47 -4.22
N GLY A 203 12.67 -8.61 -3.35
CA GLY A 203 12.61 -9.48 -2.17
C GLY A 203 11.50 -9.07 -1.21
N TYR A 204 10.83 -10.05 -0.61
CA TYR A 204 9.77 -9.85 0.35
C TYR A 204 10.30 -9.79 1.78
N GLY A 205 9.88 -8.81 2.55
CA GLY A 205 10.30 -8.63 3.94
C GLY A 205 9.18 -8.05 4.81
N SER A 206 7.91 -8.38 4.50
CA SER A 206 6.73 -7.98 5.28
C SER A 206 6.14 -9.20 5.99
N VAL A 207 4.99 -9.03 6.63
CA VAL A 207 4.29 -10.04 7.43
C VAL A 207 2.91 -10.41 6.87
N ASN A 208 2.56 -9.98 5.67
CA ASN A 208 1.33 -10.43 5.04
C ASN A 208 1.55 -11.83 4.46
N GLU A 209 0.80 -12.81 4.93
CA GLU A 209 1.04 -14.24 4.67
C GLU A 209 0.62 -14.71 3.28
N VAL A 210 -0.15 -13.90 2.56
CA VAL A 210 -0.72 -14.30 1.26
C VAL A 210 -0.24 -13.47 0.06
N GLN A 211 0.50 -12.39 0.30
CA GLN A 211 0.87 -11.44 -0.76
C GLN A 211 2.33 -11.53 -1.17
N PHE A 212 2.86 -12.72 -1.33
CA PHE A 212 4.22 -12.96 -1.83
C PHE A 212 4.30 -14.29 -2.57
N PHE A 213 5.34 -14.46 -3.36
CA PHE A 213 5.72 -15.71 -4.00
C PHE A 213 6.92 -16.33 -3.28
N ARG A 214 6.98 -17.65 -3.23
CA ARG A 214 8.08 -18.41 -2.61
C ARG A 214 8.75 -19.31 -3.64
N GLY A 215 10.04 -19.07 -3.93
CA GLY A 215 10.77 -19.83 -4.94
C GLY A 215 11.97 -19.08 -5.50
N GLY A 216 11.97 -18.78 -6.78
CA GLY A 216 13.07 -18.06 -7.42
C GLY A 216 12.62 -17.15 -8.56
N ALA A 217 13.31 -16.03 -8.72
CA ALA A 217 13.08 -15.11 -9.82
C ALA A 217 14.38 -14.46 -10.29
N ILE A 218 14.44 -14.16 -11.58
CA ILE A 218 15.58 -13.55 -12.24
C ILE A 218 15.16 -12.41 -13.16
N ASN A 219 15.93 -11.34 -13.16
CA ASN A 219 15.82 -10.23 -14.08
C ASN A 219 17.08 -10.15 -14.94
N ILE A 220 16.90 -10.26 -16.26
CA ILE A 220 17.97 -10.27 -17.26
C ILE A 220 17.79 -9.06 -18.17
N ASN A 221 18.86 -8.29 -18.36
CA ASN A 221 18.91 -7.22 -19.34
C ASN A 221 19.78 -7.67 -20.51
N LEU A 222 19.20 -7.75 -21.70
CA LEU A 222 19.90 -8.12 -22.91
C LEU A 222 20.69 -6.90 -23.43
N SER A 223 21.96 -6.77 -23.04
CA SER A 223 22.78 -5.61 -23.35
C SER A 223 23.06 -5.41 -24.84
N GLU A 224 23.05 -6.46 -25.62
CA GLU A 224 23.19 -6.42 -27.09
C GLU A 224 21.92 -5.87 -27.76
N LEU A 225 20.76 -6.22 -27.23
CA LEU A 225 19.43 -5.66 -27.55
C LEU A 225 19.08 -4.53 -26.58
N ARG A 226 19.92 -3.55 -26.45
CA ARG A 226 20.05 -2.43 -25.46
C ARG A 226 18.79 -1.96 -24.71
N HIS A 227 17.61 -2.40 -25.05
CA HIS A 227 16.33 -1.88 -24.53
C HIS A 227 15.42 -2.98 -23.97
N PHE A 228 15.83 -4.26 -24.08
CA PHE A 228 15.02 -5.36 -23.61
C PHE A 228 15.42 -5.83 -22.21
N ASN A 229 14.38 -6.10 -21.41
CA ASN A 229 14.50 -6.67 -20.08
C ASN A 229 13.56 -7.86 -19.94
N ILE A 230 14.06 -8.98 -19.43
CA ILE A 230 13.31 -10.22 -19.23
C ILE A 230 13.27 -10.54 -17.75
N ASN A 231 12.09 -10.80 -17.23
CA ASN A 231 11.90 -11.38 -15.90
C ASN A 231 11.33 -12.80 -16.06
N LEU A 232 11.93 -13.77 -15.39
CA LEU A 232 11.41 -15.13 -15.25
C LEU A 232 11.22 -15.41 -13.77
N PHE A 233 10.14 -16.11 -13.42
CA PHE A 233 9.81 -16.39 -12.03
C PHE A 233 9.09 -17.73 -11.87
N TYR A 234 9.39 -18.38 -10.77
CA TYR A 234 8.78 -19.63 -10.32
C TYR A 234 8.44 -19.52 -8.84
N SER A 235 7.24 -19.97 -8.46
CA SER A 235 6.78 -20.03 -7.07
C SER A 235 6.18 -21.41 -6.77
N ASP A 236 6.44 -21.88 -5.56
CA ASP A 236 5.83 -23.05 -4.95
C ASP A 236 5.45 -22.67 -3.52
N ASN A 237 4.20 -22.23 -3.32
CA ASN A 237 3.74 -21.61 -2.07
C ASN A 237 2.48 -22.29 -1.53
N TYR A 238 2.29 -22.18 -0.21
CA TYR A 238 1.12 -22.68 0.50
C TYR A 238 0.19 -21.53 0.87
N PHE A 239 -1.10 -21.84 0.99
CA PHE A 239 -2.16 -20.93 1.40
C PHE A 239 -3.09 -21.60 2.40
N ASP A 240 -3.65 -20.77 3.27
CA ASP A 240 -4.70 -21.20 4.18
C ASP A 240 -6.02 -21.29 3.43
N ALA A 241 -6.67 -22.43 3.56
CA ALA A 241 -7.91 -22.69 2.85
C ALA A 241 -8.87 -23.57 3.67
N SER A 242 -10.16 -23.42 3.45
CA SER A 242 -11.14 -24.44 3.85
C SER A 242 -11.33 -25.44 2.71
N SER A 243 -11.37 -26.70 3.05
CA SER A 243 -11.65 -27.77 2.10
C SER A 243 -12.99 -28.42 2.39
N ASN A 244 -13.66 -28.89 1.35
CA ASN A 244 -14.83 -29.76 1.49
C ASN A 244 -14.41 -31.07 2.14
N ILE A 245 -15.09 -31.50 3.18
CA ILE A 245 -14.74 -32.69 3.96
C ILE A 245 -14.83 -33.97 3.11
N LEU A 246 -15.76 -34.04 2.15
CA LEU A 246 -16.01 -35.23 1.33
C LEU A 246 -15.08 -35.32 0.11
N THR A 247 -14.86 -34.21 -0.59
CA THR A 247 -14.10 -34.18 -1.85
C THR A 247 -12.65 -33.72 -1.68
N GLY A 248 -12.35 -33.06 -0.57
CA GLY A 248 -11.06 -32.42 -0.32
C GLY A 248 -10.80 -31.14 -1.12
N ASP A 249 -11.75 -30.69 -1.96
CA ASP A 249 -11.61 -29.52 -2.81
C ASP A 249 -11.65 -28.21 -2.02
N ILE A 250 -10.98 -27.18 -2.53
CA ILE A 250 -10.91 -25.86 -1.88
C ILE A 250 -12.25 -25.13 -2.03
N GLN A 251 -12.83 -24.69 -0.92
CA GLN A 251 -14.04 -23.89 -0.88
C GLN A 251 -13.74 -22.39 -0.76
N SER A 252 -12.76 -22.02 0.07
CA SER A 252 -12.37 -20.63 0.25
C SER A 252 -10.91 -20.50 0.70
N PHE A 253 -10.25 -19.40 0.31
CA PHE A 253 -8.95 -19.00 0.81
C PHE A 253 -9.12 -18.00 1.96
N TYR A 254 -8.21 -18.06 2.93
CA TYR A 254 -8.13 -17.13 4.05
C TYR A 254 -6.90 -16.24 3.90
N SER A 255 -7.04 -14.98 4.22
CA SER A 255 -5.98 -13.96 4.05
C SER A 255 -5.64 -13.22 5.33
N ASP A 256 -6.22 -13.64 6.46
CA ASP A 256 -5.99 -13.02 7.78
C ASP A 256 -4.72 -13.52 8.47
N GLY A 257 -4.22 -14.72 8.11
CA GLY A 257 -3.01 -15.32 8.65
C GLY A 257 -3.13 -15.73 10.13
N TYR A 258 -4.34 -15.94 10.63
CA TYR A 258 -4.53 -16.33 12.03
C TYR A 258 -4.56 -17.84 12.23
N HIS A 259 -3.75 -18.31 13.20
CA HIS A 259 -3.66 -19.72 13.61
C HIS A 259 -3.79 -19.84 15.13
N ARG A 260 -4.84 -19.26 15.69
CA ARG A 260 -5.09 -19.09 17.12
C ARG A 260 -5.97 -20.18 17.71
N THR A 261 -6.89 -20.72 16.91
CA THR A 261 -7.86 -21.75 17.30
C THR A 261 -7.61 -23.04 16.54
N SER A 262 -8.12 -24.18 17.03
CA SER A 262 -8.01 -25.47 16.34
C SER A 262 -8.48 -25.40 14.88
N THR A 263 -9.61 -24.76 14.62
CA THR A 263 -10.15 -24.58 13.27
C THR A 263 -9.24 -23.70 12.37
N GLU A 264 -8.65 -22.63 12.91
CA GLU A 264 -7.70 -21.80 12.17
C GLU A 264 -6.41 -22.60 11.86
N ILE A 265 -5.92 -23.41 12.80
CA ILE A 265 -4.75 -24.28 12.66
C ILE A 265 -4.99 -25.37 11.60
N GLU A 266 -6.16 -25.98 11.55
CA GLU A 266 -6.52 -26.99 10.54
C GLU A 266 -6.49 -26.42 9.11
N ARG A 267 -6.79 -25.14 8.95
CA ARG A 267 -6.76 -24.45 7.65
C ARG A 267 -5.38 -24.05 7.19
N LYS A 268 -4.40 -24.00 8.10
CA LYS A 268 -3.04 -23.58 7.83
C LYS A 268 -2.39 -24.44 6.75
N ASN A 269 -1.85 -23.76 5.71
CA ASN A 269 -1.11 -24.41 4.62
C ASN A 269 -1.86 -25.56 3.93
N SER A 270 -3.21 -25.55 3.93
CA SER A 270 -4.03 -26.66 3.43
C SER A 270 -4.18 -26.71 1.91
N ALA A 271 -3.81 -25.63 1.22
CA ALA A 271 -3.75 -25.54 -0.24
C ALA A 271 -2.34 -25.16 -0.70
N LYS A 272 -1.95 -25.62 -1.88
CA LYS A 272 -0.64 -25.34 -2.48
C LYS A 272 -0.82 -24.84 -3.90
N GLU A 273 -0.05 -23.82 -4.30
CA GLU A 273 0.02 -23.29 -5.65
C GLU A 273 1.44 -23.39 -6.20
N LYS A 274 1.56 -23.90 -7.42
CA LYS A 274 2.77 -23.80 -8.24
C LYS A 274 2.53 -22.83 -9.36
N LEU A 275 3.36 -21.79 -9.46
CA LEU A 275 3.25 -20.75 -10.47
C LEU A 275 4.55 -20.63 -11.25
N LEU A 276 4.43 -20.51 -12.57
CA LEU A 276 5.53 -20.23 -13.50
C LEU A 276 5.12 -19.10 -14.42
N GLY A 277 6.02 -18.17 -14.67
CA GLY A 277 5.73 -17.07 -15.59
C GLY A 277 6.95 -16.29 -16.02
N GLY A 278 6.68 -15.34 -16.92
CA GLY A 278 7.69 -14.46 -17.47
C GLY A 278 7.11 -13.12 -17.93
N ARG A 279 7.99 -12.15 -18.05
CA ARG A 279 7.70 -10.82 -18.58
C ARG A 279 8.84 -10.35 -19.46
N VAL A 280 8.49 -9.78 -20.60
CA VAL A 280 9.41 -9.06 -21.49
C VAL A 280 9.02 -7.61 -21.48
N THR A 281 10.00 -6.72 -21.36
CA THR A 281 9.79 -5.27 -21.39
C THR A 281 10.78 -4.64 -22.38
N TYR A 282 10.27 -3.78 -23.23
CA TYR A 282 11.08 -2.89 -24.08
C TYR A 282 10.94 -1.46 -23.56
N GLU A 283 12.09 -0.81 -23.26
CA GLU A 283 12.12 0.57 -22.75
C GLU A 283 13.17 1.38 -23.50
N LYS A 284 12.73 2.40 -24.24
CA LYS A 284 13.60 3.33 -24.95
C LYS A 284 13.13 4.78 -24.76
N GLY A 285 13.92 5.53 -23.99
CA GLY A 285 13.61 6.93 -23.70
C GLY A 285 12.27 7.11 -22.99
N SER A 286 11.30 7.67 -23.71
CA SER A 286 9.94 7.97 -23.21
C SER A 286 8.91 6.91 -23.55
N PHE A 287 9.31 5.79 -24.11
CA PHE A 287 8.44 4.72 -24.58
C PHE A 287 8.79 3.43 -23.84
N ARG A 288 7.79 2.83 -23.22
CA ARG A 288 7.87 1.52 -22.57
C ARG A 288 6.65 0.69 -22.93
N ILE A 289 6.89 -0.54 -23.35
CA ILE A 289 5.87 -1.59 -23.51
C ILE A 289 6.31 -2.84 -22.79
N GLY A 290 5.37 -3.62 -22.31
CA GLY A 290 5.63 -4.87 -21.64
C GLY A 290 4.59 -5.94 -21.98
N ALA A 291 5.01 -7.20 -22.00
CA ALA A 291 4.15 -8.34 -22.09
C ALA A 291 4.44 -9.30 -20.94
N THR A 292 3.40 -9.80 -20.29
CA THR A 292 3.48 -10.68 -19.13
C THR A 292 2.62 -11.91 -19.38
N TYR A 293 3.15 -13.10 -19.08
CA TYR A 293 2.40 -14.34 -19.05
C TYR A 293 2.76 -15.13 -17.79
N TRP A 294 1.76 -15.72 -17.18
CA TRP A 294 1.95 -16.70 -16.12
C TRP A 294 0.82 -17.71 -16.10
N GLN A 295 1.14 -18.89 -15.56
CA GLN A 295 0.17 -19.92 -15.22
C GLN A 295 0.44 -20.47 -13.83
N SER A 296 -0.61 -20.84 -13.13
CA SER A 296 -0.55 -21.53 -11.85
C SER A 296 -1.39 -22.81 -11.85
N LYS A 297 -0.97 -23.75 -10.99
CA LYS A 297 -1.66 -25.01 -10.72
C LYS A 297 -1.81 -25.18 -9.22
N PHE A 298 -3.05 -25.33 -8.77
CA PHE A 298 -3.39 -25.62 -7.38
C PHE A 298 -3.33 -27.14 -7.12
N SER A 299 -3.00 -27.51 -5.90
CA SER A 299 -2.93 -28.92 -5.46
C SER A 299 -4.30 -29.61 -5.44
N LYS A 300 -5.36 -28.85 -5.33
CA LYS A 300 -6.75 -29.28 -5.23
C LYS A 300 -7.62 -28.44 -6.16
N ASN A 301 -8.78 -28.94 -6.57
CA ASN A 301 -9.73 -28.11 -7.31
C ASN A 301 -10.32 -27.04 -6.40
N ILE A 302 -10.58 -25.88 -6.97
CA ILE A 302 -11.34 -24.81 -6.34
C ILE A 302 -12.79 -25.01 -6.77
N ILE A 303 -13.68 -25.15 -5.80
CA ILE A 303 -15.13 -25.28 -6.05
C ILE A 303 -15.76 -23.92 -5.80
N ARG A 304 -16.71 -23.56 -6.65
CA ARG A 304 -17.56 -22.39 -6.46
C ARG A 304 -18.89 -22.77 -5.85
N ASP A 305 -19.38 -21.92 -4.98
CA ASP A 305 -20.80 -21.80 -4.78
C ASP A 305 -21.39 -21.03 -5.98
N SER A 306 -22.00 -21.76 -6.91
CA SER A 306 -22.57 -21.21 -8.13
C SER A 306 -23.74 -20.25 -7.86
N SER A 307 -24.36 -20.32 -6.69
CA SER A 307 -25.47 -19.43 -6.32
C SER A 307 -25.03 -17.99 -6.09
N VAL A 308 -23.79 -17.78 -5.63
CA VAL A 308 -23.28 -16.45 -5.22
C VAL A 308 -22.07 -16.00 -6.06
N ASN A 309 -21.25 -16.94 -6.49
CA ASN A 309 -19.92 -16.67 -7.06
C ASN A 309 -19.76 -17.27 -8.47
N LEU A 310 -20.73 -17.06 -9.35
CA LEU A 310 -20.79 -17.69 -10.68
C LEU A 310 -19.50 -17.55 -11.51
N PHE A 311 -18.77 -16.44 -11.39
CA PHE A 311 -17.59 -16.15 -12.19
C PHE A 311 -16.26 -16.30 -11.45
N LYS A 312 -16.24 -16.67 -10.18
CA LYS A 312 -14.95 -16.93 -9.51
C LYS A 312 -14.22 -18.11 -10.13
N ILE A 313 -12.90 -18.14 -9.98
CA ILE A 313 -12.06 -19.24 -10.45
C ILE A 313 -12.60 -20.59 -9.98
N SER A 314 -12.59 -21.59 -10.86
CA SER A 314 -13.01 -22.96 -10.60
C SER A 314 -12.06 -23.93 -11.30
N GLY A 315 -11.86 -25.12 -10.74
CA GLY A 315 -10.83 -26.05 -11.18
C GLY A 315 -9.49 -25.78 -10.50
N ASN A 316 -8.42 -26.34 -11.03
CA ASN A 316 -7.09 -26.30 -10.41
C ASN A 316 -6.03 -25.53 -11.21
N LYS A 317 -6.43 -24.76 -12.20
CA LYS A 317 -5.51 -23.97 -13.03
C LYS A 317 -5.95 -22.52 -13.08
N ALA A 318 -4.99 -21.63 -13.23
CA ALA A 318 -5.20 -20.21 -13.53
C ALA A 318 -4.10 -19.73 -14.47
N SER A 319 -4.43 -18.84 -15.38
CA SER A 319 -3.44 -18.16 -16.22
C SER A 319 -3.90 -16.77 -16.61
N VAL A 320 -2.94 -15.88 -16.84
CA VAL A 320 -3.19 -14.53 -17.36
C VAL A 320 -2.11 -14.18 -18.37
N THR A 321 -2.53 -13.60 -19.47
CA THR A 321 -1.67 -12.96 -20.47
C THR A 321 -1.99 -11.47 -20.46
N GLY A 322 -0.99 -10.60 -20.35
CA GLY A 322 -1.20 -9.16 -20.34
C GLY A 322 -0.18 -8.40 -21.16
N ALA A 323 -0.59 -7.24 -21.64
CA ALA A 323 0.28 -6.27 -22.29
C ALA A 323 0.04 -4.89 -21.71
N ASP A 324 1.11 -4.14 -21.46
CA ASP A 324 1.05 -2.79 -20.90
C ASP A 324 1.93 -1.83 -21.68
N TYR A 325 1.60 -0.54 -21.56
CA TYR A 325 2.32 0.54 -22.20
C TYR A 325 2.41 1.78 -21.29
N ASP A 326 3.46 2.57 -21.52
CA ASP A 326 3.71 3.84 -20.84
C ASP A 326 4.51 4.75 -21.77
N ILE A 327 3.85 5.80 -22.27
CA ILE A 327 4.38 6.65 -23.34
C ILE A 327 4.31 8.11 -22.91
N ILE A 328 5.44 8.83 -22.97
CA ILE A 328 5.52 10.24 -22.60
C ILE A 328 5.75 11.08 -23.85
N ILE A 329 4.78 11.92 -24.19
CA ILE A 329 4.82 12.85 -25.31
C ILE A 329 4.69 14.29 -24.78
N LYS A 330 5.76 15.07 -24.83
CA LYS A 330 5.79 16.44 -24.26
C LYS A 330 5.31 16.45 -22.79
N ASN A 331 4.18 17.12 -22.52
CA ASN A 331 3.54 17.24 -21.22
C ASN A 331 2.43 16.23 -20.95
N MET A 332 2.30 15.22 -21.81
CA MET A 332 1.29 14.18 -21.78
C MET A 332 1.95 12.82 -21.50
N ASN A 333 1.35 12.03 -20.62
CA ASN A 333 1.73 10.64 -20.38
C ASN A 333 0.52 9.74 -20.62
N LEU A 334 0.62 8.86 -21.59
CA LEU A 334 -0.33 7.79 -21.87
C LEU A 334 0.14 6.52 -21.19
N PHE A 335 -0.75 5.82 -20.50
CA PHE A 335 -0.44 4.55 -19.85
C PHE A 335 -1.65 3.64 -19.86
N GLY A 336 -1.39 2.34 -19.80
CA GLY A 336 -2.47 1.36 -19.73
C GLY A 336 -1.98 -0.07 -19.66
N GLU A 337 -2.92 -0.97 -19.43
CA GLU A 337 -2.73 -2.41 -19.47
C GLU A 337 -4.01 -3.08 -19.92
N ILE A 338 -3.86 -4.12 -20.74
CA ILE A 338 -4.90 -5.08 -21.08
C ILE A 338 -4.45 -6.46 -20.61
N ALA A 339 -5.39 -7.26 -20.09
CA ALA A 339 -5.08 -8.61 -19.61
C ALA A 339 -6.22 -9.57 -19.93
N LEU A 340 -5.85 -10.76 -20.42
CA LEU A 340 -6.75 -11.85 -20.75
C LEU A 340 -6.59 -12.95 -19.70
N SER A 341 -7.67 -13.32 -19.03
CA SER A 341 -7.70 -14.43 -18.08
C SER A 341 -7.94 -15.78 -18.76
N GLN A 342 -7.74 -16.87 -18.04
CA GLN A 342 -8.05 -18.24 -18.53
C GLN A 342 -9.50 -18.40 -19.02
N ALA A 343 -10.43 -17.61 -18.49
CA ALA A 343 -11.84 -17.62 -18.92
C ALA A 343 -12.08 -16.88 -20.26
N ASN A 344 -11.03 -16.50 -20.99
CA ASN A 344 -11.08 -15.66 -22.19
C ASN A 344 -11.74 -14.29 -21.95
N SER A 345 -11.71 -13.79 -20.74
CA SER A 345 -12.23 -12.50 -20.35
C SER A 345 -11.14 -11.43 -20.39
N LEU A 346 -11.39 -10.33 -21.09
CA LEU A 346 -10.45 -9.25 -21.33
C LEU A 346 -10.73 -8.06 -20.41
N ALA A 347 -9.82 -7.82 -19.47
CA ALA A 347 -9.83 -6.63 -18.64
C ALA A 347 -8.91 -5.54 -19.22
N SER A 348 -9.25 -4.28 -18.96
CA SER A 348 -8.43 -3.14 -19.39
C SER A 348 -8.47 -1.99 -18.41
N VAL A 349 -7.35 -1.28 -18.28
CA VAL A 349 -7.24 0.03 -17.68
C VAL A 349 -6.36 0.91 -18.54
N ASN A 350 -6.84 2.11 -18.84
CA ASN A 350 -6.14 3.09 -19.68
C ASN A 350 -6.25 4.45 -19.05
N GLY A 351 -5.22 5.25 -19.15
CA GLY A 351 -5.21 6.60 -18.60
C GLY A 351 -4.31 7.56 -19.35
N ILE A 352 -4.64 8.82 -19.20
CA ILE A 352 -3.87 9.95 -19.71
C ILE A 352 -3.63 10.93 -18.58
N MET A 353 -2.39 11.38 -18.47
CA MET A 353 -2.00 12.41 -17.50
C MET A 353 -1.36 13.59 -18.22
N PHE A 354 -1.85 14.78 -17.92
CA PHE A 354 -1.28 16.05 -18.37
C PHE A 354 -0.57 16.73 -17.20
N THR A 355 0.62 17.25 -17.45
CA THR A 355 1.38 18.02 -16.47
C THR A 355 1.62 19.44 -16.99
N PHE A 356 0.99 20.40 -16.34
CA PHE A 356 1.24 21.82 -16.52
C PHE A 356 2.18 22.25 -15.39
N LEU A 357 3.44 22.41 -15.73
CA LEU A 357 4.51 22.58 -14.75
C LEU A 357 4.23 23.72 -13.77
N ASN A 358 4.41 23.42 -12.49
CA ASN A 358 4.16 24.31 -11.35
C ASN A 358 2.68 24.73 -11.13
N VAL A 359 1.78 24.45 -12.06
CA VAL A 359 0.37 24.87 -11.98
C VAL A 359 -0.55 23.71 -11.66
N ALA A 360 -0.57 22.68 -12.52
CA ALA A 360 -1.54 21.59 -12.37
C ALA A 360 -1.03 20.26 -12.94
N ASN A 361 -1.53 19.17 -12.36
CA ASN A 361 -1.53 17.85 -12.99
C ASN A 361 -2.96 17.38 -13.11
N VAL A 362 -3.35 16.89 -14.27
CA VAL A 362 -4.69 16.35 -14.54
C VAL A 362 -4.53 14.91 -14.98
N ILE A 363 -5.38 14.01 -14.48
CA ILE A 363 -5.41 12.61 -14.89
C ILE A 363 -6.84 12.20 -15.21
N ILE A 364 -7.01 11.45 -16.28
CA ILE A 364 -8.25 10.78 -16.63
C ILE A 364 -7.92 9.32 -16.84
N SER A 365 -8.71 8.42 -16.26
CA SER A 365 -8.50 6.99 -16.40
C SER A 365 -9.83 6.26 -16.53
N TYR A 366 -9.90 5.34 -17.48
CA TYR A 366 -11.01 4.43 -17.69
C TYR A 366 -10.58 3.01 -17.38
N ARG A 367 -11.41 2.28 -16.62
CA ARG A 367 -11.22 0.88 -16.29
C ARG A 367 -12.44 0.06 -16.64
N ASN A 368 -12.20 -1.14 -17.17
CA ASN A 368 -13.22 -2.14 -17.47
C ASN A 368 -12.72 -3.52 -17.08
N TYR A 369 -13.23 -4.04 -15.98
CA TYR A 369 -12.94 -5.35 -15.44
C TYR A 369 -14.21 -6.19 -15.51
N PRO A 370 -14.36 -7.10 -16.50
CA PRO A 370 -15.52 -7.96 -16.60
C PRO A 370 -15.72 -8.83 -15.35
N ALA A 371 -16.94 -9.30 -15.11
CA ALA A 371 -17.26 -10.11 -13.94
C ALA A 371 -16.57 -11.47 -13.96
N ASP A 372 -16.30 -12.00 -15.15
CA ASP A 372 -15.62 -13.26 -15.42
C ASP A 372 -14.09 -13.13 -15.60
N PHE A 373 -13.56 -11.91 -15.53
CA PHE A 373 -12.11 -11.72 -15.36
C PHE A 373 -11.74 -12.06 -13.93
N THR A 374 -11.11 -13.22 -13.73
CA THR A 374 -10.82 -13.77 -12.40
C THR A 374 -9.33 -14.03 -12.20
N PRO A 375 -8.50 -13.01 -12.17
CA PRO A 375 -7.08 -13.15 -11.92
C PRO A 375 -6.84 -13.41 -10.44
N VAL A 376 -5.93 -14.33 -10.12
CA VAL A 376 -5.55 -14.64 -8.73
C VAL A 376 -4.56 -13.63 -8.18
N HIS A 377 -3.65 -13.13 -9.04
CA HIS A 377 -2.53 -12.27 -8.67
C HIS A 377 -2.62 -10.90 -9.34
N SER A 378 -3.74 -10.21 -9.22
CA SER A 378 -3.88 -8.87 -9.74
C SER A 378 -4.42 -7.91 -8.70
N PHE A 379 -4.03 -6.65 -8.85
CA PHE A 379 -4.47 -5.55 -8.01
C PHE A 379 -4.48 -4.26 -8.83
N GLY A 380 -5.45 -4.11 -9.74
CA GLY A 380 -5.68 -2.92 -10.55
C GLY A 380 -6.18 -1.73 -9.72
N PHE A 381 -6.21 -0.54 -10.31
CA PHE A 381 -6.89 0.61 -9.70
C PHE A 381 -8.39 0.38 -9.72
N SER A 382 -9.04 0.28 -8.57
CA SER A 382 -10.45 -0.09 -8.44
C SER A 382 -11.09 0.51 -7.19
N GLU A 383 -12.42 0.49 -7.13
CA GLU A 383 -13.18 0.95 -5.96
C GLU A 383 -13.01 0.00 -4.77
N ARG A 384 -13.11 -1.31 -5.01
CA ARG A 384 -13.12 -2.33 -3.94
C ARG A 384 -11.76 -2.96 -3.64
N GLY A 385 -10.69 -2.59 -4.38
CA GLY A 385 -9.41 -3.28 -4.28
C GLY A 385 -9.38 -4.66 -4.96
N GLU A 386 -10.43 -5.02 -5.67
CA GLU A 386 -10.55 -6.23 -6.49
C GLU A 386 -10.53 -5.86 -7.97
N THR A 387 -9.92 -6.70 -8.81
CA THR A 387 -9.74 -6.41 -10.24
C THR A 387 -10.72 -7.22 -11.08
N TYR A 388 -11.99 -7.23 -10.73
CA TYR A 388 -13.07 -7.87 -11.50
C TYR A 388 -14.40 -7.18 -11.22
N ASN A 389 -15.39 -7.40 -12.13
CA ASN A 389 -16.76 -6.92 -12.00
C ASN A 389 -16.86 -5.41 -11.74
N GLU A 390 -16.05 -4.60 -12.43
CA GLU A 390 -16.06 -3.15 -12.23
C GLU A 390 -15.80 -2.41 -13.54
N ARG A 391 -16.60 -1.39 -13.83
CA ARG A 391 -16.34 -0.37 -14.85
C ARG A 391 -16.30 0.99 -14.18
N GLY A 392 -15.36 1.84 -14.57
CA GLY A 392 -15.26 3.15 -13.94
C GLY A 392 -14.51 4.17 -14.78
N LEU A 393 -14.91 5.42 -14.60
CA LEU A 393 -14.25 6.60 -15.16
C LEU A 393 -13.80 7.49 -14.00
N TYR A 394 -12.52 7.74 -13.95
CA TYR A 394 -11.89 8.59 -12.95
C TYR A 394 -11.32 9.85 -13.58
N ALA A 395 -11.55 11.00 -12.99
CA ALA A 395 -10.91 12.25 -13.32
C ALA A 395 -10.33 12.89 -12.05
N GLY A 396 -9.06 13.25 -12.08
CA GLY A 396 -8.37 13.86 -10.93
C GLY A 396 -7.53 15.06 -11.33
N ILE A 397 -7.42 16.02 -10.43
CA ILE A 397 -6.59 17.20 -10.58
C ILE A 397 -5.80 17.48 -9.30
N LEU A 398 -4.53 17.81 -9.45
CA LEU A 398 -3.73 18.47 -8.45
C LEU A 398 -3.45 19.89 -8.96
N PHE A 399 -3.89 20.90 -8.24
CA PHE A 399 -3.83 22.31 -8.65
C PHE A 399 -3.12 23.18 -7.61
N ARG A 400 -2.28 24.09 -8.06
CA ARG A 400 -1.50 25.03 -7.24
C ARG A 400 -1.82 26.46 -7.66
N PRO A 401 -2.96 27.03 -7.19
CA PRO A 401 -3.40 28.35 -7.61
C PRO A 401 -2.49 29.48 -7.14
N LEU A 402 -1.85 29.29 -5.98
CA LEU A 402 -0.93 30.26 -5.38
C LEU A 402 0.14 29.55 -4.53
N LYS A 403 1.17 30.29 -4.15
CA LYS A 403 2.26 29.77 -3.33
C LYS A 403 1.76 29.23 -2.00
N GLY A 404 2.11 28.00 -1.69
CA GLY A 404 1.74 27.35 -0.44
C GLY A 404 0.37 26.67 -0.45
N LEU A 405 -0.51 26.90 -1.44
CA LEU A 405 -1.81 26.25 -1.55
C LEU A 405 -1.74 25.11 -2.57
N ILE A 406 -2.12 23.91 -2.14
CA ILE A 406 -2.23 22.70 -2.99
C ILE A 406 -3.65 22.18 -2.83
N ILE A 407 -4.34 22.02 -3.94
CA ILE A 407 -5.69 21.45 -4.01
C ILE A 407 -5.59 20.15 -4.79
N ASN A 408 -6.02 19.07 -4.18
CA ASN A 408 -6.24 17.77 -4.83
C ASN A 408 -7.74 17.53 -4.89
N SER A 409 -8.26 17.25 -6.08
CA SER A 409 -9.67 16.92 -6.25
C SER A 409 -9.83 15.79 -7.25
N TYR A 410 -10.80 14.91 -7.02
CA TYR A 410 -11.17 13.89 -7.98
C TYR A 410 -12.67 13.65 -8.00
N PHE A 411 -13.11 13.11 -9.12
CA PHE A 411 -14.42 12.51 -9.32
C PHE A 411 -14.23 11.12 -9.92
N ASP A 412 -14.83 10.11 -9.32
CA ASP A 412 -14.81 8.73 -9.78
C ASP A 412 -16.25 8.22 -9.90
N GLN A 413 -16.64 7.80 -11.10
CA GLN A 413 -17.92 7.16 -11.36
C GLN A 413 -17.68 5.69 -11.68
N TYR A 414 -18.39 4.78 -11.01
CA TYR A 414 -18.20 3.36 -11.18
C TYR A 414 -19.52 2.59 -11.17
N LYS A 415 -19.45 1.39 -11.75
CA LYS A 415 -20.55 0.42 -11.79
C LYS A 415 -19.99 -0.97 -11.55
N PHE A 416 -20.73 -1.78 -10.78
CA PHE A 416 -20.55 -3.21 -10.69
C PHE A 416 -21.61 -3.89 -11.57
N PRO A 417 -21.25 -4.32 -12.80
CA PRO A 417 -22.21 -4.79 -13.80
C PRO A 417 -22.94 -6.09 -13.43
N TYR A 418 -22.40 -6.84 -12.48
CA TYR A 418 -22.96 -8.10 -12.02
C TYR A 418 -23.14 -8.10 -10.50
N ARG A 419 -24.04 -8.94 -10.00
CA ARG A 419 -24.29 -9.11 -8.57
C ARG A 419 -23.03 -9.45 -7.79
N THR A 420 -23.00 -9.08 -6.53
CA THR A 420 -21.95 -9.44 -5.58
C THR A 420 -22.56 -10.14 -4.37
N TYR A 421 -21.73 -10.62 -3.45
CA TYR A 421 -22.23 -11.24 -2.21
C TYR A 421 -23.18 -10.31 -1.43
N PHE A 422 -22.86 -9.02 -1.34
CA PHE A 422 -23.66 -8.05 -0.60
C PHE A 422 -24.80 -7.44 -1.44
N ASN A 423 -24.67 -7.37 -2.76
CA ASN A 423 -25.64 -6.73 -3.64
C ASN A 423 -26.13 -7.75 -4.69
N PRO A 424 -27.40 -8.22 -4.59
CA PRO A 424 -27.94 -9.27 -5.46
C PRO A 424 -28.20 -8.80 -6.89
N VAL A 425 -28.09 -7.51 -7.18
CA VAL A 425 -28.24 -6.90 -8.52
C VAL A 425 -27.07 -5.97 -8.83
N PRO A 426 -26.88 -5.58 -10.10
CA PRO A 426 -25.93 -4.54 -10.47
C PRO A 426 -26.14 -3.25 -9.70
N VAL A 427 -25.05 -2.61 -9.26
CA VAL A 427 -25.09 -1.35 -8.49
C VAL A 427 -24.10 -0.34 -9.06
N ASN A 428 -24.42 0.94 -8.85
CA ASN A 428 -23.60 2.07 -9.29
C ASN A 428 -23.13 2.88 -8.08
N GLY A 429 -22.11 3.71 -8.31
CA GLY A 429 -21.69 4.70 -7.33
C GLY A 429 -20.84 5.79 -7.95
N ASN A 430 -20.70 6.87 -7.22
CA ASN A 430 -19.75 7.92 -7.51
C ASN A 430 -19.11 8.44 -6.22
N ASP A 431 -17.90 8.95 -6.35
CA ASP A 431 -17.09 9.45 -5.25
C ASP A 431 -16.42 10.75 -5.67
N PHE A 432 -16.68 11.82 -4.95
CA PHE A 432 -16.05 13.13 -5.12
C PHE A 432 -15.25 13.47 -3.87
N LEU A 433 -14.01 13.91 -4.07
CA LEU A 433 -13.17 14.38 -2.98
C LEU A 433 -12.43 15.66 -3.39
N THR A 434 -12.36 16.60 -2.49
CA THR A 434 -11.45 17.76 -2.54
C THR A 434 -10.67 17.85 -1.24
N ASN A 435 -9.35 17.96 -1.34
CA ASN A 435 -8.44 18.17 -0.21
C ASN A 435 -7.56 19.39 -0.50
N ALA A 436 -7.67 20.42 0.33
CA ALA A 436 -6.86 21.62 0.24
C ALA A 436 -5.86 21.67 1.41
N GLU A 437 -4.59 21.83 1.08
CA GLU A 437 -3.51 22.06 2.04
C GLU A 437 -2.92 23.43 1.80
N TRP A 438 -3.01 24.31 2.79
CA TRP A 438 -2.51 25.67 2.68
C TRP A 438 -1.44 25.97 3.72
N LYS A 439 -0.22 26.10 3.26
CA LYS A 439 0.92 26.54 4.06
C LYS A 439 0.94 28.06 4.09
N ILE A 440 0.26 28.64 5.09
CA ILE A 440 0.13 30.09 5.26
C ILE A 440 1.48 30.71 5.64
N SER A 441 2.21 30.05 6.54
CA SER A 441 3.55 30.47 6.96
C SER A 441 4.49 29.26 7.05
N LYS A 442 5.73 29.45 7.50
CA LYS A 442 6.64 28.34 7.78
C LYS A 442 6.14 27.47 8.94
N GLU A 443 5.41 28.09 9.86
CA GLU A 443 4.92 27.49 11.09
C GLU A 443 3.51 26.90 10.93
N LEU A 444 2.62 27.55 10.14
CA LEU A 444 1.21 27.22 10.07
C LEU A 444 0.82 26.59 8.74
N LEU A 445 0.25 25.38 8.82
CA LEU A 445 -0.39 24.65 7.72
C LEU A 445 -1.84 24.38 8.08
N LEU A 446 -2.75 24.75 7.21
CA LEU A 446 -4.17 24.40 7.28
C LEU A 446 -4.48 23.24 6.34
N ASN A 447 -5.42 22.41 6.72
CA ASN A 447 -5.96 21.32 5.91
C ASN A 447 -7.49 21.37 5.93
N LEU A 448 -8.11 21.30 4.75
CA LEU A 448 -9.55 21.17 4.56
C LEU A 448 -9.81 20.03 3.61
N LYS A 449 -10.68 19.08 3.99
CA LYS A 449 -11.12 17.98 3.16
C LYS A 449 -12.63 17.91 3.13
N TYR A 450 -13.18 17.79 1.94
CA TYR A 450 -14.57 17.47 1.66
C TYR A 450 -14.61 16.19 0.84
N LYS A 451 -15.43 15.21 1.23
CA LYS A 451 -15.71 14.00 0.46
C LYS A 451 -17.21 13.78 0.42
N ASN A 452 -17.73 13.47 -0.76
CA ASN A 452 -19.11 13.03 -0.96
C ASN A 452 -19.11 11.72 -1.76
N GLU A 453 -19.65 10.67 -1.19
CA GLU A 453 -19.76 9.34 -1.78
C GLU A 453 -21.22 8.97 -1.87
N ASN A 454 -21.69 8.69 -3.08
CA ASN A 454 -23.01 8.13 -3.36
C ASN A 454 -22.83 6.73 -3.93
N LYS A 455 -23.49 5.75 -3.32
CA LYS A 455 -23.47 4.38 -3.82
C LYS A 455 -24.77 3.66 -3.56
N GLU A 456 -25.13 2.81 -4.49
CA GLU A 456 -26.23 1.86 -4.30
C GLU A 456 -25.73 0.67 -3.47
N GLU A 457 -26.51 0.30 -2.48
CA GLU A 457 -26.26 -0.90 -1.68
C GLU A 457 -27.54 -1.54 -1.21
N THR A 458 -27.48 -2.82 -0.85
CA THR A 458 -28.63 -3.56 -0.34
C THR A 458 -28.82 -3.31 1.14
N GLN A 459 -30.00 -2.86 1.51
CA GLN A 459 -30.45 -2.74 2.89
C GLN A 459 -31.62 -3.69 3.19
N LYS A 460 -31.61 -4.25 4.39
CA LYS A 460 -32.72 -5.02 4.94
C LYS A 460 -33.65 -4.09 5.68
N HIS A 461 -34.93 -4.23 5.44
CA HIS A 461 -35.97 -3.51 6.17
C HIS A 461 -37.23 -4.35 6.29
N ILE A 462 -38.10 -4.00 7.22
CA ILE A 462 -39.41 -4.64 7.39
C ILE A 462 -40.38 -3.89 6.48
N ASN A 463 -41.07 -4.63 5.58
CA ASN A 463 -42.10 -4.06 4.73
C ASN A 463 -43.41 -3.84 5.51
N ASN A 464 -44.44 -3.26 4.86
CA ASN A 464 -45.74 -2.98 5.45
C ASN A 464 -46.49 -4.26 5.92
N GLU A 465 -46.07 -5.44 5.46
CA GLU A 465 -46.62 -6.74 5.82
C GLU A 465 -45.87 -7.40 6.99
N GLY A 466 -44.88 -6.70 7.60
CA GLY A 466 -44.06 -7.21 8.69
C GLY A 466 -42.97 -8.20 8.26
N ARG A 467 -42.69 -8.34 6.97
CA ARG A 467 -41.66 -9.27 6.46
C ARG A 467 -40.33 -8.54 6.24
N GLU A 468 -39.22 -9.20 6.62
CA GLU A 468 -37.89 -8.72 6.27
C GLU A 468 -37.66 -8.84 4.75
N VAL A 469 -37.48 -7.72 4.07
CA VAL A 469 -37.18 -7.65 2.65
C VAL A 469 -35.84 -6.93 2.42
N LYS A 470 -35.23 -7.22 1.28
CA LYS A 470 -34.01 -6.54 0.83
C LYS A 470 -34.32 -5.62 -0.33
N SER A 471 -33.95 -4.37 -0.24
CA SER A 471 -34.07 -3.41 -1.34
C SER A 471 -32.74 -2.72 -1.62
N ILE A 472 -32.56 -2.28 -2.85
CA ILE A 472 -31.47 -1.40 -3.23
C ILE A 472 -31.82 0.01 -2.82
N VAL A 473 -30.90 0.63 -2.10
CA VAL A 473 -31.01 2.02 -1.62
C VAL A 473 -29.78 2.81 -1.98
N ASN A 474 -29.96 4.10 -2.21
CA ASN A 474 -28.85 5.02 -2.34
C ASN A 474 -28.35 5.42 -0.95
N ARG A 475 -27.09 5.11 -0.69
CA ARG A 475 -26.36 5.58 0.47
C ARG A 475 -25.54 6.81 0.08
N ASN A 476 -25.83 7.94 0.72
CA ASN A 476 -25.02 9.15 0.59
C ASN A 476 -24.17 9.31 1.85
N GLN A 477 -22.85 9.50 1.68
CA GLN A 477 -21.95 9.80 2.78
C GLN A 477 -21.18 11.08 2.51
N ILE A 478 -21.29 12.03 3.41
CA ILE A 478 -20.53 13.28 3.39
C ILE A 478 -19.52 13.26 4.53
N ASN A 479 -18.25 13.56 4.23
CA ASN A 479 -17.19 13.72 5.20
C ASN A 479 -16.61 15.13 5.06
N ILE A 480 -16.60 15.89 6.14
CA ILE A 480 -15.95 17.20 6.23
C ILE A 480 -14.86 17.11 7.29
N ARG A 481 -13.64 17.46 6.91
CA ARG A 481 -12.50 17.47 7.83
C ARG A 481 -11.79 18.81 7.75
N THR A 482 -11.52 19.39 8.89
CA THR A 482 -10.67 20.57 9.02
C THR A 482 -9.59 20.33 10.05
N GLY A 483 -8.45 20.94 9.88
CA GLY A 483 -7.37 20.82 10.84
C GLY A 483 -6.23 21.77 10.55
N PHE A 484 -5.35 21.88 11.52
CA PHE A 484 -4.14 22.68 11.37
C PHE A 484 -2.94 22.01 12.04
N ILE A 485 -1.77 22.37 11.56
CA ILE A 485 -0.48 22.02 12.13
C ILE A 485 0.26 23.31 12.41
N PHE A 486 0.67 23.51 13.65
CA PHE A 486 1.42 24.66 14.10
C PHE A 486 2.77 24.23 14.70
N ASN A 487 3.86 24.61 14.04
CA ASN A 487 5.22 24.35 14.49
C ASN A 487 5.71 25.59 15.24
N ILE A 488 5.65 25.57 16.57
CA ILE A 488 6.01 26.73 17.42
C ILE A 488 7.53 26.96 17.35
N LYS A 489 8.29 25.88 17.35
CA LYS A 489 9.75 25.87 17.16
C LYS A 489 10.13 24.51 16.57
N ASN A 490 11.39 24.29 16.28
CA ASN A 490 11.87 22.99 15.78
C ASN A 490 11.63 21.82 16.74
N ASN A 491 11.34 22.09 18.01
CA ASN A 491 11.16 21.09 19.06
C ASN A 491 9.72 20.94 19.55
N LEU A 492 8.78 21.79 19.11
CA LEU A 492 7.38 21.74 19.54
C LEU A 492 6.45 21.91 18.35
N ARG A 493 5.60 20.91 18.13
CA ARG A 493 4.52 20.92 17.13
C ARG A 493 3.19 20.63 17.80
N PHE A 494 2.22 21.45 17.51
CA PHE A 494 0.82 21.24 17.85
C PHE A 494 0.03 20.92 16.59
N ARG A 495 -0.90 19.96 16.65
CA ARG A 495 -1.81 19.62 15.56
C ARG A 495 -3.19 19.36 16.14
N SER A 496 -4.20 19.91 15.50
CA SER A 496 -5.60 19.64 15.82
C SER A 496 -6.38 19.32 14.57
N ARG A 497 -7.44 18.53 14.73
CA ARG A 497 -8.34 18.13 13.65
C ARG A 497 -9.75 17.95 14.19
N PHE A 498 -10.70 18.40 13.40
CA PHE A 498 -12.12 18.11 13.54
C PHE A 498 -12.59 17.38 12.29
N GLU A 499 -13.43 16.35 12.45
CA GLU A 499 -14.07 15.65 11.35
C GLU A 499 -15.54 15.40 11.66
N TYR A 500 -16.36 15.61 10.66
CA TYR A 500 -17.79 15.33 10.64
C TYR A 500 -18.09 14.34 9.53
N VAL A 501 -18.92 13.35 9.83
CA VAL A 501 -19.44 12.36 8.88
C VAL A 501 -20.95 12.36 8.99
N ASN A 502 -21.64 12.34 7.85
CA ASN A 502 -23.08 12.14 7.76
C ASN A 502 -23.36 11.03 6.75
N VAL A 503 -24.15 10.04 7.14
CA VAL A 503 -24.56 8.93 6.28
C VAL A 503 -26.09 8.91 6.23
N GLU A 504 -26.63 9.00 5.03
CA GLU A 504 -28.06 8.96 4.75
C GLU A 504 -28.39 7.85 3.77
N TYR A 505 -29.50 7.19 4.01
CA TYR A 505 -30.06 6.20 3.10
C TYR A 505 -31.35 6.77 2.49
N ARG A 506 -31.37 6.92 1.17
CA ARG A 506 -32.56 7.42 0.47
C ARG A 506 -33.75 6.49 0.75
N ASN A 507 -34.90 7.05 1.02
CA ASN A 507 -36.15 6.36 1.40
C ASN A 507 -36.16 5.77 2.81
N PHE A 508 -35.15 6.04 3.65
CA PHE A 508 -35.17 5.73 5.07
C PHE A 508 -35.14 7.03 5.86
N THR A 509 -35.92 7.07 6.94
CA THR A 509 -35.94 8.23 7.85
C THR A 509 -34.72 8.21 8.75
N GLY A 510 -34.05 9.37 8.85
CA GLY A 510 -32.91 9.57 9.72
C GLY A 510 -31.56 9.55 9.00
N SER A 511 -30.59 10.08 9.67
CA SER A 511 -29.17 10.09 9.24
C SER A 511 -28.30 9.58 10.38
N ASN A 512 -27.20 8.90 10.03
CA ASN A 512 -26.17 8.51 10.99
C ASN A 512 -25.04 9.51 10.95
N LYS A 513 -24.83 10.22 12.03
CA LYS A 513 -23.79 11.26 12.16
C LYS A 513 -22.62 10.75 12.96
N GLY A 514 -21.45 11.29 12.68
CA GLY A 514 -20.25 11.04 13.44
C GLY A 514 -19.41 12.28 13.57
N TYR A 515 -18.83 12.48 14.75
CA TYR A 515 -17.96 13.60 15.08
C TYR A 515 -16.67 13.06 15.68
N LEU A 516 -15.57 13.65 15.30
CA LEU A 516 -14.28 13.38 15.90
C LEU A 516 -13.51 14.69 16.05
N PHE A 517 -12.95 14.87 17.22
CA PHE A 517 -12.00 15.94 17.50
C PHE A 517 -10.74 15.35 18.11
N TYR A 518 -9.56 15.78 17.66
CA TYR A 518 -8.35 15.48 18.38
C TYR A 518 -7.38 16.67 18.44
N SER A 519 -6.52 16.60 19.47
CA SER A 519 -5.32 17.43 19.57
C SER A 519 -4.11 16.55 19.82
N ASP A 520 -3.01 16.77 19.11
CA ASP A 520 -1.74 16.12 19.36
C ASP A 520 -0.60 17.13 19.57
N ILE A 521 0.31 16.74 20.43
CA ILE A 521 1.52 17.49 20.73
C ILE A 521 2.71 16.58 20.42
N ARG A 522 3.64 17.08 19.63
CA ARG A 522 4.97 16.50 19.50
C ARG A 522 5.98 17.40 20.16
N LEU A 523 6.73 16.84 21.10
CA LEU A 523 7.82 17.51 21.81
C LEU A 523 9.13 16.78 21.56
N ILE A 524 10.21 17.54 21.37
CA ILE A 524 11.59 17.04 21.34
C ILE A 524 12.29 17.61 22.58
N PRO A 525 12.12 16.97 23.77
CA PRO A 525 12.60 17.52 25.04
C PRO A 525 14.13 17.58 25.10
N VAL A 526 14.78 16.57 24.52
CA VAL A 526 16.23 16.52 24.39
C VAL A 526 16.60 15.99 22.99
N LYS A 527 17.82 16.27 22.57
CA LYS A 527 18.33 15.76 21.30
C LYS A 527 18.16 14.24 21.21
N ARG A 528 17.61 13.75 20.08
CA ARG A 528 17.37 12.33 19.80
C ARG A 528 16.19 11.69 20.56
N MET A 529 15.39 12.45 21.28
CA MET A 529 14.16 11.96 21.90
C MET A 529 12.96 12.69 21.33
N THR A 530 11.89 11.94 21.01
CA THR A 530 10.61 12.50 20.57
C THR A 530 9.50 11.91 21.43
N LEU A 531 8.65 12.79 21.93
CA LEU A 531 7.43 12.47 22.65
C LEU A 531 6.24 12.92 21.79
N ASP A 532 5.36 12.00 21.42
CA ASP A 532 4.10 12.27 20.76
C ASP A 532 2.95 11.89 21.69
N THR A 533 2.04 12.82 21.94
CA THR A 533 0.81 12.56 22.71
C THR A 533 -0.39 12.97 21.89
N ARG A 534 -1.52 12.28 22.01
CA ARG A 534 -2.78 12.65 21.40
C ARG A 534 -3.95 12.35 22.31
N PHE A 535 -4.93 13.25 22.31
CA PHE A 535 -6.25 13.04 22.87
C PHE A 535 -7.30 13.15 21.75
N ILE A 536 -8.20 12.19 21.72
CA ILE A 536 -9.28 12.06 20.72
C ILE A 536 -10.59 11.94 21.46
N PHE A 537 -11.59 12.69 21.02
CA PHE A 537 -12.99 12.54 21.39
C PHE A 537 -13.77 12.14 20.14
N PHE A 538 -14.63 11.17 20.25
CA PHE A 538 -15.47 10.71 19.16
C PHE A 538 -16.87 10.37 19.66
N ASN A 539 -17.86 10.66 18.81
CA ASN A 539 -19.24 10.29 19.01
C ASN A 539 -19.85 9.99 17.64
N THR A 540 -20.40 8.80 17.45
CA THR A 540 -21.02 8.37 16.20
C THR A 540 -22.30 7.59 16.50
N ASP A 541 -23.37 7.87 15.74
CA ASP A 541 -24.68 7.21 15.92
C ASP A 541 -24.63 5.71 15.64
N SER A 542 -23.74 5.28 14.72
CA SER A 542 -23.61 3.88 14.33
C SER A 542 -22.23 3.55 13.77
N TYR A 543 -21.97 2.26 13.49
CA TYR A 543 -20.77 1.82 12.80
C TYR A 543 -20.67 2.38 11.38
N ASP A 544 -21.77 2.76 10.72
CA ASP A 544 -21.77 3.33 9.38
C ASP A 544 -21.14 4.73 9.34
N SER A 545 -21.31 5.50 10.41
CA SER A 545 -20.72 6.85 10.57
C SER A 545 -19.36 6.84 11.27
N ARG A 546 -18.68 5.66 11.38
CA ARG A 546 -17.33 5.55 11.96
C ARG A 546 -16.31 6.43 11.27
N ILE A 547 -15.34 6.89 12.04
CA ILE A 547 -14.27 7.76 11.56
C ILE A 547 -12.92 7.05 11.72
N TYR A 548 -12.14 7.00 10.64
CA TYR A 548 -10.82 6.40 10.65
C TYR A 548 -9.74 7.42 10.99
N GLU A 549 -8.85 7.03 11.91
CA GLU A 549 -7.75 7.88 12.34
C GLU A 549 -6.40 7.18 12.29
N PHE A 550 -5.45 7.84 11.58
CA PHE A 550 -4.04 7.44 11.61
C PHE A 550 -3.33 7.98 12.85
N GLU A 551 -2.67 7.10 13.57
CA GLU A 551 -1.94 7.45 14.78
C GLU A 551 -0.42 7.44 14.58
N ASN A 552 0.28 8.26 15.39
CA ASN A 552 1.70 8.03 15.60
C ASN A 552 1.87 6.69 16.34
N ASP A 553 2.87 5.91 15.92
CA ASP A 553 3.12 4.58 16.51
C ASP A 553 4.61 4.31 16.63
N ILE A 554 4.97 3.17 17.23
CA ILE A 554 6.34 2.68 17.24
C ILE A 554 6.84 2.49 15.82
N GLN A 555 8.14 2.47 15.63
CA GLN A 555 8.72 2.49 14.29
C GLN A 555 8.30 1.28 13.45
N GLY A 556 7.74 1.58 12.27
CA GLY A 556 7.31 0.58 11.29
C GLY A 556 5.96 -0.07 11.59
N VAL A 557 5.19 0.44 12.55
CA VAL A 557 3.78 0.14 12.74
C VAL A 557 2.95 1.29 12.18
N MET A 558 1.91 0.97 11.44
CA MET A 558 0.92 1.91 10.92
C MET A 558 -0.44 1.53 11.49
N SER A 559 -0.96 2.37 12.38
CA SER A 559 -2.26 2.19 13.01
C SER A 559 -3.28 3.13 12.37
N ASN A 560 -4.37 2.56 11.84
CA ASN A 560 -5.52 3.28 11.30
C ASN A 560 -6.78 2.64 11.87
N LEU A 561 -7.29 3.22 12.95
CA LEU A 561 -8.36 2.62 13.74
C LEU A 561 -9.72 3.19 13.33
N PRO A 562 -10.76 2.34 13.18
CA PRO A 562 -12.14 2.80 13.13
C PRO A 562 -12.59 3.20 14.55
N LEU A 563 -13.02 4.44 14.72
CA LEU A 563 -13.61 4.96 15.94
C LEU A 563 -15.12 5.09 15.72
N TYR A 564 -15.92 4.45 16.57
CA TYR A 564 -17.38 4.40 16.49
C TYR A 564 -18.00 4.27 17.89
N GLY A 565 -19.29 4.59 18.01
CA GLY A 565 -19.95 4.78 19.30
C GLY A 565 -19.53 6.11 19.94
N GLU A 566 -19.64 6.21 21.24
CA GLU A 566 -19.21 7.35 22.02
C GLU A 566 -18.00 7.00 22.88
N GLY A 567 -17.00 7.89 22.93
CA GLY A 567 -15.84 7.61 23.73
C GLY A 567 -14.70 8.60 23.55
N ARG A 568 -13.62 8.23 24.23
CA ARG A 568 -12.36 8.98 24.20
C ARG A 568 -11.18 8.04 24.07
N ARG A 569 -10.17 8.51 23.35
CA ARG A 569 -8.93 7.76 23.16
C ARG A 569 -7.74 8.66 23.39
N TRP A 570 -6.72 8.14 24.05
CA TRP A 570 -5.45 8.83 24.18
C TRP A 570 -4.29 7.88 24.02
N TYR A 571 -3.15 8.43 23.65
CA TYR A 571 -1.91 7.68 23.60
C TYR A 571 -0.69 8.55 23.84
N VAL A 572 0.38 7.90 24.27
CA VAL A 572 1.73 8.46 24.39
C VAL A 572 2.69 7.55 23.62
N VAL A 573 3.53 8.14 22.77
CA VAL A 573 4.60 7.46 22.06
C VAL A 573 5.92 8.13 22.39
N ILE A 574 6.86 7.36 22.87
CA ILE A 574 8.23 7.78 23.14
C ILE A 574 9.14 7.12 22.11
N LYS A 575 9.97 7.91 21.44
CA LYS A 575 11.03 7.41 20.56
C LYS A 575 12.34 7.99 21.02
N TYR A 576 13.31 7.13 21.29
CA TYR A 576 14.62 7.53 21.80
C TYR A 576 15.74 6.86 21.03
N ARG A 577 16.73 7.63 20.66
CA ARG A 577 17.92 7.17 19.91
C ARG A 577 19.17 7.35 20.76
N PRO A 578 19.45 6.45 21.72
CA PRO A 578 20.60 6.57 22.61
C PRO A 578 21.91 6.64 21.83
N PHE A 579 22.03 5.78 20.83
CA PHE A 579 23.18 5.73 19.92
C PHE A 579 22.74 5.91 18.46
N PRO A 580 23.64 6.33 17.55
CA PRO A 580 23.32 6.52 16.13
C PRO A 580 22.73 5.26 15.45
N PHE A 581 23.02 4.08 15.98
CA PHE A 581 22.65 2.77 15.47
C PHE A 581 21.53 2.08 16.24
N ILE A 582 21.02 2.64 17.36
CA ILE A 582 19.93 2.07 18.16
C ILE A 582 18.77 3.06 18.24
N ASN A 583 17.57 2.60 17.86
CA ASN A 583 16.30 3.30 18.06
C ASN A 583 15.41 2.46 18.98
N LEU A 584 14.97 3.03 20.06
CA LEU A 584 13.99 2.47 21.00
C LEU A 584 12.68 3.21 20.82
N SER A 585 11.58 2.52 20.96
CA SER A 585 10.26 3.13 20.94
C SER A 585 9.32 2.39 21.89
N ALA A 586 8.44 3.14 22.53
CA ALA A 586 7.37 2.62 23.37
C ALA A 586 6.09 3.40 23.11
N LYS A 587 4.94 2.72 23.15
CA LYS A 587 3.61 3.32 23.07
C LYS A 587 2.71 2.69 24.10
N TYR A 588 1.98 3.54 24.81
CA TYR A 588 0.76 3.16 25.52
C TYR A 588 -0.40 3.87 24.86
N ALA A 589 -1.49 3.14 24.64
CA ALA A 589 -2.71 3.67 24.05
C ALA A 589 -3.93 3.07 24.74
N GLU A 590 -4.93 3.92 25.00
CA GLU A 590 -6.16 3.53 25.67
C GLU A 590 -7.37 4.15 24.97
N THR A 591 -8.42 3.34 24.83
CA THR A 591 -9.73 3.78 24.37
C THR A 591 -10.75 3.42 25.43
N TYR A 592 -11.52 4.39 25.85
CA TYR A 592 -12.70 4.24 26.66
C TYR A 592 -13.94 4.43 25.78
N PHE A 593 -14.88 3.52 25.90
CA PHE A 593 -16.18 3.56 25.20
C PHE A 593 -17.28 3.79 26.24
N GLU A 594 -18.10 4.81 26.01
CA GLU A 594 -19.16 5.18 26.95
C GLU A 594 -20.39 4.27 26.76
N GLY A 595 -20.98 3.85 27.87
CA GLY A 595 -22.25 3.11 27.87
C GLY A 595 -22.18 1.68 27.35
N VAL A 596 -21.00 1.11 27.07
CA VAL A 596 -20.88 -0.26 26.58
C VAL A 596 -20.47 -1.24 27.68
N LYS A 597 -20.99 -2.46 27.62
CA LYS A 597 -20.63 -3.55 28.55
C LYS A 597 -19.50 -4.42 28.00
N SER A 598 -19.26 -4.37 26.68
CA SER A 598 -18.18 -5.13 26.04
C SER A 598 -17.80 -4.52 24.70
N ILE A 599 -16.55 -4.75 24.28
CA ILE A 599 -15.96 -4.23 23.05
C ILE A 599 -15.65 -5.40 22.12
N GLY A 600 -16.01 -5.28 20.83
CA GLY A 600 -15.78 -6.32 19.83
C GLY A 600 -16.79 -7.45 19.90
N SER A 601 -16.49 -8.57 19.23
CA SER A 601 -17.39 -9.73 19.12
C SER A 601 -16.64 -11.05 19.04
N GLY A 602 -17.35 -12.16 19.25
CA GLY A 602 -16.80 -13.51 19.14
C GLY A 602 -15.62 -13.73 20.10
N ASN A 603 -14.59 -14.41 19.63
CA ASN A 603 -13.39 -14.69 20.42
C ASN A 603 -12.53 -13.45 20.71
N ASP A 604 -12.69 -12.37 19.92
CA ASP A 604 -11.99 -11.10 20.11
C ASP A 604 -12.73 -10.11 21.04
N ARG A 605 -13.87 -10.49 21.61
CA ARG A 605 -14.64 -9.69 22.56
C ARG A 605 -13.85 -9.45 23.86
N ILE A 606 -13.84 -8.21 24.32
CA ILE A 606 -13.28 -7.76 25.60
C ILE A 606 -14.46 -7.40 26.52
N GLU A 607 -14.49 -7.91 27.73
CA GLU A 607 -15.46 -7.49 28.73
C GLU A 607 -15.07 -6.13 29.31
N GLY A 608 -16.07 -5.25 29.45
CA GLY A 608 -15.88 -3.87 29.92
C GLY A 608 -15.82 -2.87 28.76
N ASP A 609 -15.54 -1.65 29.12
CA ASP A 609 -15.62 -0.43 28.32
C ASP A 609 -14.23 0.17 27.97
N VAL A 610 -13.15 -0.45 28.42
CA VAL A 610 -11.78 -0.02 28.20
C VAL A 610 -11.01 -1.01 27.33
N SER A 611 -10.32 -0.50 26.32
CA SER A 611 -9.32 -1.24 25.55
C SER A 611 -8.00 -0.51 25.56
N ASN A 612 -6.94 -1.14 26.11
CA ASN A 612 -5.62 -0.53 26.11
C ASN A 612 -4.53 -1.49 25.62
N ARG A 613 -3.49 -0.91 25.07
CA ARG A 613 -2.38 -1.61 24.43
C ARG A 613 -1.04 -1.02 24.83
N LEU A 614 -0.09 -1.89 25.12
CA LEU A 614 1.31 -1.57 25.32
C LEU A 614 2.12 -2.09 24.13
N SER A 615 3.03 -1.28 23.62
CA SER A 615 3.88 -1.65 22.48
C SER A 615 5.32 -1.19 22.73
N PHE A 616 6.29 -2.04 22.36
CA PHE A 616 7.71 -1.72 22.38
C PHE A 616 8.34 -2.04 21.04
N GLY A 617 9.34 -1.26 20.66
CA GLY A 617 10.11 -1.45 19.44
C GLY A 617 11.59 -1.18 19.66
N LEU A 618 12.40 -2.07 19.12
CA LEU A 618 13.86 -1.95 19.01
C LEU A 618 14.23 -2.01 17.54
N GLU A 619 15.04 -1.06 17.10
CA GLU A 619 15.74 -1.16 15.82
C GLU A 619 17.22 -0.88 16.05
N ALA A 620 18.07 -1.84 15.66
CA ALA A 620 19.52 -1.72 15.71
C ALA A 620 20.10 -1.89 14.31
N GLY A 621 21.04 -1.01 13.94
CA GLY A 621 21.72 -1.03 12.64
C GLY A 621 23.24 -1.01 12.82
N PHE A 622 23.95 -1.87 12.12
CA PHE A 622 25.41 -2.03 12.22
C PHE A 622 26.05 -1.89 10.86
#